data_8ffc43fee0a1b2751a3d15747cc0d9c0
#
_entry.id   8ffc43fee0a1b2751a3d15747cc0d9c0
#
_cell.length_a   1.000
_cell.length_b   1.000
_cell.length_c   1.000
_cell.angle_alpha   90.00
_cell.angle_beta   90.00
_cell.angle_gamma   90.00
#
_symmetry.space_group_name_H-M   'P 1'
#
loop_
_entity.id
_entity.type
_entity.pdbx_description
1 polymer ?
#
loop_
_entity_poly.entity_id
_entity_poly.type
_entity_poly.pdbx_seq_one_letter_code
_entity_poly.pdbx_strand_id
1 'polypeptide(L)'
;GLKNEYQIEYDVVKRSIDARHKPYIMYVYSVDVKKISKNGNNIDLKKFLKKNPNVMYVEKSIYEFPVSGSDVKRHISEDERPVIIGFGPAGMFAALKLSEAGMKPVIYERGDSVDVRQKKVSTFWDRGELDTESNVQFGEGGAGTFSDGKLNTVIKDPTGRIRDVLETFVRFGADADILCSNK
;
A
#
# COMPACT_ATOMS: atom_id res chain seq x y z
N GLY A 1 4.44 31.26 4.64
CA GLY A 1 3.74 30.79 3.44
C GLY A 1 4.24 31.47 2.18
N LEU A 2 4.15 30.78 1.06
CA LEU A 2 4.43 31.34 -0.25
C LEU A 2 3.36 32.40 -0.56
N LYS A 3 3.78 33.55 -1.13
CA LYS A 3 2.87 34.61 -1.56
C LYS A 3 2.07 34.14 -2.78
N ASN A 4 0.91 34.75 -3.03
CA ASN A 4 0.02 34.42 -4.18
C ASN A 4 0.64 34.52 -5.58
N GLU A 5 1.90 34.97 -5.68
CA GLU A 5 2.66 35.07 -6.92
C GLU A 5 3.25 33.73 -7.42
N TYR A 6 3.16 32.65 -6.59
CA TYR A 6 3.73 31.36 -6.93
C TYR A 6 2.65 30.39 -7.37
N GLN A 7 2.92 29.71 -8.47
CA GLN A 7 2.16 28.55 -8.92
C GLN A 7 2.93 27.29 -8.53
N ILE A 8 2.26 26.35 -7.84
CA ILE A 8 2.85 25.15 -7.31
C ILE A 8 2.03 23.96 -7.79
N GLU A 9 2.71 23.02 -8.40
CA GLU A 9 2.17 21.70 -8.70
C GLU A 9 2.71 20.71 -7.67
N TYR A 10 1.81 20.02 -6.96
CA TYR A 10 2.18 19.14 -5.87
C TYR A 10 1.25 17.95 -5.72
N ASP A 11 1.78 16.86 -5.14
CA ASP A 11 1.00 15.73 -4.64
C ASP A 11 0.93 15.78 -3.11
N VAL A 12 -0.19 15.41 -2.54
CA VAL A 12 -0.30 15.20 -1.09
C VAL A 12 0.25 13.82 -0.76
N VAL A 13 1.30 13.77 0.06
CA VAL A 13 1.95 12.52 0.49
C VAL A 13 1.51 12.08 1.86
N LYS A 14 1.17 13.05 2.73
CA LYS A 14 0.70 12.76 4.08
C LYS A 14 -0.29 13.82 4.53
N ARG A 15 -1.37 13.36 5.16
CA ARG A 15 -2.34 14.18 5.88
C ARG A 15 -2.38 13.71 7.34
N SER A 16 -2.21 14.58 8.27
CA SER A 16 -2.30 14.31 9.70
C SER A 16 -3.14 15.36 10.42
N ILE A 17 -3.65 15.02 11.59
CA ILE A 17 -4.45 15.91 12.41
C ILE A 17 -3.54 16.52 13.48
N ASP A 18 -3.58 17.84 13.61
CA ASP A 18 -2.96 18.57 14.71
C ASP A 18 -4.03 19.11 15.64
N ALA A 19 -4.12 18.51 16.83
CA ALA A 19 -5.07 18.88 17.89
C ALA A 19 -4.36 19.50 19.13
N ARG A 20 -3.11 19.96 18.99
CA ARG A 20 -2.32 20.51 20.11
C ARG A 20 -2.85 21.86 20.60
N HIS A 21 -3.52 22.61 19.74
CA HIS A 21 -4.04 23.95 20.03
C HIS A 21 -5.57 23.98 20.14
N LYS A 22 -6.14 23.25 21.09
CA LYS A 22 -7.60 23.23 21.32
C LYS A 22 -8.16 24.65 21.56
N PRO A 23 -9.35 25.01 21.04
CA PRO A 23 -10.31 24.15 20.35
C PRO A 23 -10.03 23.93 18.85
N TYR A 24 -8.95 24.50 18.33
CA TYR A 24 -8.65 24.48 16.89
C TYR A 24 -7.98 23.14 16.53
N ILE A 25 -8.68 22.35 15.72
CA ILE A 25 -8.14 21.14 15.11
C ILE A 25 -7.79 21.47 13.67
N MET A 26 -6.55 21.21 13.27
CA MET A 26 -6.05 21.53 11.94
C MET A 26 -5.57 20.28 11.22
N TYR A 27 -5.69 20.27 9.90
CA TYR A 27 -4.98 19.32 9.07
C TYR A 27 -3.58 19.85 8.75
N VAL A 28 -2.59 18.97 8.89
CA VAL A 28 -1.21 19.22 8.48
C VAL A 28 -0.90 18.31 7.29
N TYR A 29 -0.43 18.92 6.22
CA TYR A 29 -0.10 18.21 4.99
C TYR A 29 1.40 18.21 4.77
N SER A 30 1.96 17.04 4.37
CA SER A 30 3.24 16.96 3.70
C SER A 30 2.96 16.78 2.20
N VAL A 31 3.66 17.53 1.38
CA VAL A 31 3.43 17.55 -0.07
C VAL A 31 4.74 17.37 -0.82
N ASP A 32 4.70 16.58 -1.89
CA ASP A 32 5.80 16.51 -2.86
C ASP A 32 5.56 17.55 -3.93
N VAL A 33 6.45 18.54 -3.99
CA VAL A 33 6.37 19.63 -4.97
C VAL A 33 7.05 19.18 -6.27
N LYS A 34 6.26 19.06 -7.33
CA LYS A 34 6.72 18.69 -8.68
C LYS A 34 7.30 19.88 -9.44
N LYS A 35 6.61 21.01 -9.31
CA LYS A 35 6.96 22.23 -10.02
C LYS A 35 6.65 23.46 -9.19
N ILE A 36 7.54 24.44 -9.26
CA ILE A 36 7.32 25.76 -8.70
C ILE A 36 7.64 26.80 -9.78
N SER A 37 6.75 27.74 -10.01
CA SER A 37 6.97 28.87 -10.91
C SER A 37 6.53 30.16 -10.27
N LYS A 38 7.16 31.27 -10.65
CA LYS A 38 6.80 32.63 -10.27
C LYS A 38 6.65 33.46 -11.54
N ASN A 39 5.46 34.05 -11.73
CA ASN A 39 5.15 34.85 -12.94
C ASN A 39 5.44 34.08 -14.25
N GLY A 40 5.14 32.77 -14.29
CA GLY A 40 5.36 31.90 -15.45
C GLY A 40 6.81 31.38 -15.60
N ASN A 41 7.77 31.84 -14.81
CA ASN A 41 9.16 31.41 -14.88
C ASN A 41 9.44 30.33 -13.82
N ASN A 42 10.15 29.25 -14.22
CA ASN A 42 10.60 28.22 -13.29
C ASN A 42 11.59 28.79 -12.27
N ILE A 43 11.49 28.36 -11.03
CA ILE A 43 12.37 28.77 -9.94
C ILE A 43 13.57 27.83 -9.84
N ASP A 44 14.73 28.39 -9.56
CA ASP A 44 15.91 27.61 -9.16
C ASP A 44 15.66 26.94 -7.80
N LEU A 45 15.41 25.64 -7.86
CA LEU A 45 15.11 24.81 -6.68
C LEU A 45 16.25 24.83 -5.65
N LYS A 46 17.53 24.89 -6.08
CA LYS A 46 18.68 24.93 -5.16
C LYS A 46 18.67 26.20 -4.31
N LYS A 47 18.34 27.35 -4.91
CA LYS A 47 18.18 28.60 -4.16
C LYS A 47 16.95 28.62 -3.28
N PHE A 48 15.87 27.98 -3.73
CA PHE A 48 14.62 27.87 -2.96
C PHE A 48 14.82 27.00 -1.71
N LEU A 49 15.46 25.83 -1.83
CA LEU A 49 15.78 24.93 -0.72
C LEU A 49 16.60 25.61 0.37
N LYS A 50 17.63 26.38 0.01
CA LYS A 50 18.48 27.10 0.98
C LYS A 50 17.72 28.13 1.84
N LYS A 51 16.61 28.66 1.33
CA LYS A 51 15.80 29.70 2.00
C LYS A 51 14.63 29.13 2.80
N ASN A 52 14.33 27.84 2.68
CA ASN A 52 13.17 27.20 3.24
C ASN A 52 13.56 25.92 4.01
N PRO A 53 13.87 26.01 5.31
CA PRO A 53 14.39 24.89 6.10
C PRO A 53 13.37 23.71 6.22
N ASN A 54 12.09 23.95 5.97
CA ASN A 54 11.04 22.93 5.99
C ASN A 54 10.86 22.22 4.63
N VAL A 55 11.72 22.51 3.65
CA VAL A 55 11.70 21.89 2.33
C VAL A 55 13.02 21.17 2.14
N MET A 56 12.93 19.91 1.77
CA MET A 56 14.09 19.07 1.46
C MET A 56 13.94 18.44 0.08
N TYR A 57 15.05 18.09 -0.53
CA TYR A 57 15.03 17.24 -1.71
C TYR A 57 14.73 15.80 -1.28
N VAL A 58 13.76 15.18 -1.95
CA VAL A 58 13.38 13.78 -1.71
C VAL A 58 13.46 13.05 -3.05
N GLU A 59 14.23 11.97 -3.08
CA GLU A 59 14.22 11.03 -4.19
C GLU A 59 13.12 10.02 -3.96
N LYS A 60 12.19 9.91 -4.92
CA LYS A 60 11.05 9.01 -4.82
C LYS A 60 11.48 7.60 -5.18
N SER A 61 11.46 6.71 -4.20
CA SER A 61 11.64 5.28 -4.45
C SER A 61 10.36 4.69 -5.02
N ILE A 62 10.46 4.08 -6.19
CA ILE A 62 9.38 3.32 -6.83
C ILE A 62 9.79 1.85 -6.76
N TYR A 63 8.89 1.02 -6.25
CA TYR A 63 9.14 -0.41 -6.24
C TYR A 63 8.95 -0.98 -7.63
N GLU A 64 9.97 -1.69 -8.10
CA GLU A 64 9.92 -2.46 -9.33
C GLU A 64 10.09 -3.94 -9.00
N PHE A 65 9.18 -4.77 -9.53
CA PHE A 65 9.31 -6.20 -9.36
C PHE A 65 10.50 -6.71 -10.19
N PRO A 66 11.45 -7.48 -9.60
CA PRO A 66 12.74 -7.75 -10.22
C PRO A 66 12.69 -8.71 -11.42
N VAL A 67 11.51 -9.26 -11.72
CA VAL A 67 11.32 -10.23 -12.80
C VAL A 67 10.39 -9.65 -13.86
N SER A 68 10.84 -9.60 -15.10
CA SER A 68 10.03 -9.17 -16.23
C SER A 68 9.36 -10.36 -16.95
N GLY A 69 8.28 -10.10 -17.68
CA GLY A 69 7.63 -11.12 -18.51
C GLY A 69 8.55 -11.69 -19.60
N SER A 70 9.56 -10.94 -20.06
CA SER A 70 10.58 -11.43 -20.98
C SER A 70 11.54 -12.43 -20.33
N ASP A 71 11.90 -12.20 -19.06
CA ASP A 71 12.74 -13.12 -18.30
C ASP A 71 12.00 -14.42 -18.02
N VAL A 72 10.72 -14.33 -17.66
CA VAL A 72 9.84 -15.50 -17.45
C VAL A 72 9.82 -16.39 -18.71
N LYS A 73 9.51 -15.81 -19.86
CA LYS A 73 9.46 -16.56 -21.14
C LYS A 73 10.80 -17.21 -21.54
N ARG A 74 11.91 -16.65 -21.05
CA ARG A 74 13.25 -17.15 -21.38
C ARG A 74 13.72 -18.28 -20.48
N HIS A 75 13.26 -18.30 -19.22
CA HIS A 75 13.82 -19.17 -18.18
C HIS A 75 12.83 -20.12 -17.52
N ILE A 76 11.53 -19.96 -17.77
CA ILE A 76 10.48 -20.81 -17.18
C ILE A 76 9.66 -21.42 -18.31
N SER A 77 9.52 -22.75 -18.32
CA SER A 77 8.68 -23.44 -19.28
C SER A 77 7.20 -23.18 -18.97
N GLU A 78 6.31 -23.37 -19.96
CA GLU A 78 4.88 -23.16 -19.77
C GLU A 78 4.24 -24.10 -18.74
N ASP A 79 4.89 -25.26 -18.52
CA ASP A 79 4.45 -26.28 -17.57
C ASP A 79 4.99 -26.03 -16.15
N GLU A 80 6.02 -25.22 -16.01
CA GLU A 80 6.59 -24.86 -14.70
C GLU A 80 5.76 -23.76 -14.05
N ARG A 81 5.11 -24.12 -12.95
CA ARG A 81 4.25 -23.21 -12.20
C ARG A 81 4.81 -22.99 -10.80
N PRO A 82 5.02 -21.73 -10.40
CA PRO A 82 5.37 -21.42 -9.02
C PRO A 82 4.28 -21.92 -8.05
N VAL A 83 4.69 -22.58 -6.99
CA VAL A 83 3.78 -23.07 -5.95
C VAL A 83 3.85 -22.13 -4.75
N ILE A 84 2.68 -21.68 -4.29
CA ILE A 84 2.52 -20.82 -3.12
C ILE A 84 1.74 -21.61 -2.06
N ILE A 85 2.30 -21.71 -0.87
CA ILE A 85 1.65 -22.35 0.26
C ILE A 85 1.08 -21.28 1.19
N GLY A 86 -0.25 -21.27 1.31
CA GLY A 86 -1.02 -20.30 2.08
C GLY A 86 -1.51 -19.12 1.24
N PHE A 87 -2.77 -18.73 1.48
CA PHE A 87 -3.43 -17.61 0.79
C PHE A 87 -3.80 -16.47 1.76
N GLY A 88 -2.89 -16.19 2.69
CA GLY A 88 -2.90 -14.96 3.48
C GLY A 88 -2.29 -13.78 2.69
N PRO A 89 -2.13 -12.59 3.28
CA PRO A 89 -1.63 -11.40 2.58
C PRO A 89 -0.32 -11.61 1.80
N ALA A 90 0.64 -12.33 2.37
CA ALA A 90 1.91 -12.62 1.70
C ALA A 90 1.72 -13.49 0.46
N GLY A 91 0.90 -14.56 0.55
CA GLY A 91 0.60 -15.44 -0.59
C GLY A 91 -0.20 -14.72 -1.67
N MET A 92 -1.14 -13.87 -1.29
CA MET A 92 -1.93 -13.06 -2.23
C MET A 92 -1.04 -12.09 -3.04
N PHE A 93 -0.16 -11.36 -2.37
CA PHE A 93 0.78 -10.45 -3.06
C PHE A 93 1.81 -11.20 -3.89
N ALA A 94 2.33 -12.34 -3.42
CA ALA A 94 3.21 -13.19 -4.20
C ALA A 94 2.53 -13.68 -5.49
N ALA A 95 1.29 -14.19 -5.36
CA ALA A 95 0.51 -14.65 -6.52
C ALA A 95 0.25 -13.52 -7.51
N LEU A 96 -0.13 -12.34 -7.02
CA LEU A 96 -0.38 -11.17 -7.85
C LEU A 96 0.88 -10.76 -8.63
N LYS A 97 2.02 -10.58 -7.95
CA LYS A 97 3.27 -10.16 -8.59
C LYS A 97 3.81 -11.17 -9.58
N LEU A 98 3.72 -12.47 -9.26
CA LEU A 98 4.09 -13.53 -10.19
C LEU A 98 3.16 -13.56 -11.41
N SER A 99 1.86 -13.36 -11.22
CA SER A 99 0.90 -13.31 -12.32
C SER A 99 1.12 -12.09 -13.22
N GLU A 100 1.40 -10.91 -12.62
CA GLU A 100 1.76 -9.69 -13.35
C GLU A 100 3.04 -9.86 -14.17
N ALA A 101 3.99 -10.68 -13.69
CA ALA A 101 5.18 -11.06 -14.42
C ALA A 101 4.92 -12.12 -15.51
N GLY A 102 3.69 -12.60 -15.69
CA GLY A 102 3.31 -13.58 -16.70
C GLY A 102 3.47 -15.04 -16.29
N MET A 103 3.75 -15.30 -15.00
CA MET A 103 3.73 -16.68 -14.46
C MET A 103 2.30 -17.11 -14.14
N LYS A 104 2.10 -18.41 -13.97
CA LYS A 104 0.79 -18.99 -13.62
C LYS A 104 0.90 -19.69 -12.26
N PRO A 105 1.01 -18.97 -11.14
CA PRO A 105 1.19 -19.59 -9.83
C PRO A 105 0.03 -20.51 -9.46
N VAL A 106 0.33 -21.58 -8.72
CA VAL A 106 -0.64 -22.44 -8.06
C VAL A 106 -0.60 -22.15 -6.57
N ILE A 107 -1.75 -21.94 -5.97
CA ILE A 107 -1.87 -21.63 -4.56
C ILE A 107 -2.55 -22.80 -3.85
N TYR A 108 -1.96 -23.24 -2.74
CA TYR A 108 -2.56 -24.20 -1.83
C TYR A 108 -2.88 -23.48 -0.51
N GLU A 109 -4.16 -23.40 -0.18
CA GLU A 109 -4.65 -22.89 1.10
C GLU A 109 -5.26 -24.04 1.90
N ARG A 110 -4.93 -24.08 3.18
CA ARG A 110 -5.40 -25.15 4.08
C ARG A 110 -6.86 -24.97 4.46
N GLY A 111 -7.24 -23.75 4.77
CA GLY A 111 -8.60 -23.43 5.19
C GLY A 111 -9.54 -23.17 4.02
N ASP A 112 -10.79 -22.88 4.37
CA ASP A 112 -11.86 -22.69 3.40
C ASP A 112 -11.79 -21.34 2.67
N SER A 113 -12.62 -21.23 1.62
CA SER A 113 -12.93 -19.96 0.98
C SER A 113 -13.56 -18.97 1.96
N VAL A 114 -13.45 -17.69 1.68
CA VAL A 114 -13.90 -16.61 2.55
C VAL A 114 -15.38 -16.74 2.95
N ASP A 115 -16.25 -17.16 2.04
CA ASP A 115 -17.69 -17.32 2.31
C ASP A 115 -17.98 -18.44 3.31
N VAL A 116 -17.28 -19.58 3.18
CA VAL A 116 -17.41 -20.72 4.11
C VAL A 116 -16.79 -20.36 5.46
N ARG A 117 -15.62 -19.73 5.40
CA ARG A 117 -14.87 -19.28 6.57
C ARG A 117 -15.67 -18.28 7.41
N GLN A 118 -16.39 -17.35 6.79
CA GLN A 118 -17.26 -16.41 7.49
C GLN A 118 -18.32 -17.11 8.33
N LYS A 119 -18.93 -18.17 7.80
CA LYS A 119 -19.93 -18.97 8.54
C LYS A 119 -19.30 -19.68 9.73
N LYS A 120 -18.12 -20.28 9.57
CA LYS A 120 -17.39 -20.95 10.65
C LYS A 120 -16.98 -19.97 11.75
N VAL A 121 -16.54 -18.77 11.38
CA VAL A 121 -16.18 -17.71 12.33
C VAL A 121 -17.41 -17.25 13.11
N SER A 122 -18.57 -17.06 12.46
CA SER A 122 -19.82 -16.73 13.15
C SER A 122 -20.23 -17.85 14.13
N THR A 123 -20.15 -19.12 13.69
CA THR A 123 -20.45 -20.26 14.57
C THR A 123 -19.55 -20.30 15.82
N PHE A 124 -18.26 -19.99 15.63
CA PHE A 124 -17.34 -19.90 16.76
C PHE A 124 -17.72 -18.80 17.75
N TRP A 125 -18.07 -17.61 17.27
CA TRP A 125 -18.49 -16.49 18.14
C TRP A 125 -19.83 -16.75 18.84
N ASP A 126 -20.76 -17.40 18.15
CA ASP A 126 -22.10 -17.64 18.67
C ASP A 126 -22.17 -18.85 19.61
N ARG A 127 -21.38 -19.90 19.37
CA ARG A 127 -21.50 -21.20 20.03
C ARG A 127 -20.22 -21.73 20.67
N GLY A 128 -19.08 -21.08 20.44
CA GLY A 128 -17.77 -21.54 20.91
C GLY A 128 -17.22 -22.75 20.14
N GLU A 129 -17.79 -23.11 18.98
CA GLU A 129 -17.37 -24.24 18.17
C GLU A 129 -16.21 -23.83 17.23
N LEU A 130 -14.97 -24.14 17.62
CA LEU A 130 -13.77 -23.83 16.84
C LEU A 130 -13.48 -24.90 15.79
N ASP A 131 -13.40 -24.49 14.51
CA ASP A 131 -12.78 -25.30 13.46
C ASP A 131 -11.26 -25.02 13.45
N THR A 132 -10.45 -26.06 13.64
CA THR A 132 -8.98 -25.94 13.74
C THR A 132 -8.31 -25.66 12.41
N GLU A 133 -8.93 -25.97 11.28
CA GLU A 133 -8.38 -25.82 9.94
C GLU A 133 -8.87 -24.53 9.26
N SER A 134 -10.02 -23.99 9.65
CA SER A 134 -10.62 -22.82 9.03
C SER A 134 -11.33 -21.94 10.07
N ASN A 135 -10.70 -20.83 10.42
CA ASN A 135 -11.15 -19.96 11.52
C ASN A 135 -10.69 -18.49 11.29
N VAL A 136 -10.63 -17.67 12.33
CA VAL A 136 -10.17 -16.28 12.25
C VAL A 136 -8.71 -16.16 11.75
N GLN A 137 -7.87 -17.17 12.01
CA GLN A 137 -6.44 -17.15 11.64
C GLN A 137 -6.16 -17.82 10.30
N PHE A 138 -6.86 -18.94 10.01
CA PHE A 138 -6.59 -19.82 8.88
C PHE A 138 -7.72 -19.76 7.85
N GLY A 139 -7.35 -19.86 6.58
CA GLY A 139 -8.22 -19.82 5.42
C GLY A 139 -7.95 -18.64 4.50
N GLU A 140 -8.69 -18.57 3.41
CA GLU A 140 -8.53 -17.54 2.37
C GLU A 140 -8.52 -16.13 2.95
N GLY A 141 -7.49 -15.34 2.58
CA GLY A 141 -7.28 -13.98 3.05
C GLY A 141 -6.50 -13.86 4.37
N GLY A 142 -6.28 -14.99 5.08
CA GLY A 142 -5.56 -15.01 6.36
C GLY A 142 -6.30 -14.27 7.48
N ALA A 143 -5.59 -13.92 8.55
CA ALA A 143 -6.16 -13.22 9.69
C ALA A 143 -6.67 -11.80 9.38
N GLY A 144 -6.16 -11.17 8.32
CA GLY A 144 -6.58 -9.84 7.89
C GLY A 144 -8.01 -9.73 7.40
N THR A 145 -8.59 -10.82 6.92
CA THR A 145 -9.97 -10.86 6.38
C THR A 145 -11.03 -10.38 7.38
N PHE A 146 -10.81 -10.67 8.66
CA PHE A 146 -11.76 -10.31 9.73
C PHE A 146 -11.23 -9.18 10.63
N SER A 147 -10.28 -8.40 10.15
CA SER A 147 -9.75 -7.23 10.84
C SER A 147 -10.70 -6.03 10.68
N ASP A 148 -10.50 -4.99 11.49
CA ASP A 148 -11.21 -3.72 11.38
C ASP A 148 -10.65 -2.80 10.27
N GLY A 149 -9.74 -3.31 9.43
CA GLY A 149 -9.16 -2.60 8.30
C GLY A 149 -8.06 -1.61 8.64
N LYS A 150 -7.62 -1.53 9.89
CA LYS A 150 -6.50 -0.67 10.27
C LYS A 150 -5.18 -1.23 9.75
N LEU A 151 -4.45 -0.42 9.03
CA LEU A 151 -3.13 -0.76 8.52
C LEU A 151 -2.09 0.20 9.09
N ASN A 152 -1.39 -0.26 10.12
CA ASN A 152 -0.33 0.51 10.77
C ASN A 152 1.01 -0.19 10.60
N THR A 153 2.05 0.56 10.25
CA THR A 153 3.42 0.07 10.22
C THR A 153 4.38 1.14 10.69
N VAL A 154 5.41 0.72 11.43
CA VAL A 154 6.54 1.57 11.83
C VAL A 154 7.75 1.36 10.91
N ILE A 155 7.64 0.49 9.91
CA ILE A 155 8.71 0.17 8.97
C ILE A 155 8.93 1.38 8.06
N LYS A 156 10.20 1.80 7.94
CA LYS A 156 10.61 2.75 6.91
C LYS A 156 10.61 2.04 5.55
N ASP A 157 10.15 2.72 4.52
CA ASP A 157 10.03 2.17 3.17
C ASP A 157 11.05 2.79 2.19
N PRO A 158 12.33 2.44 2.29
CA PRO A 158 13.34 2.97 1.40
C PRO A 158 13.22 2.45 -0.04
N THR A 159 12.39 1.43 -0.26
CA THR A 159 12.24 0.74 -1.55
C THR A 159 10.90 0.97 -2.23
N GLY A 160 9.97 1.71 -1.63
CA GLY A 160 8.64 1.99 -2.17
C GLY A 160 7.65 0.82 -2.11
N ARG A 161 7.95 -0.25 -1.37
CA ARG A 161 7.07 -1.45 -1.27
C ARG A 161 5.77 -1.17 -0.55
N ILE A 162 5.80 -0.36 0.52
CA ILE A 162 4.57 0.02 1.24
C ILE A 162 3.66 0.81 0.31
N ARG A 163 4.23 1.71 -0.47
CA ARG A 163 3.48 2.48 -1.45
C ARG A 163 2.84 1.58 -2.51
N ASP A 164 3.58 0.61 -3.06
CA ASP A 164 3.07 -0.38 -4.03
C ASP A 164 1.91 -1.22 -3.45
N VAL A 165 2.01 -1.62 -2.17
CA VAL A 165 0.93 -2.33 -1.47
C VAL A 165 -0.33 -1.46 -1.37
N LEU A 166 -0.20 -0.21 -0.92
CA LEU A 166 -1.34 0.70 -0.79
C LEU A 166 -1.97 1.03 -2.15
N GLU A 167 -1.17 1.27 -3.18
CA GLU A 167 -1.67 1.49 -4.55
C GLU A 167 -2.37 0.24 -5.10
N THR A 168 -1.88 -0.95 -4.74
CA THR A 168 -2.57 -2.20 -5.06
C THR A 168 -3.94 -2.27 -4.39
N PHE A 169 -4.06 -1.93 -3.11
CA PHE A 169 -5.37 -1.89 -2.45
C PHE A 169 -6.32 -0.90 -3.13
N VAL A 170 -5.85 0.29 -3.50
CA VAL A 170 -6.67 1.28 -4.23
C VAL A 170 -7.11 0.73 -5.58
N ARG A 171 -6.23 0.05 -6.31
CA ARG A 171 -6.56 -0.61 -7.59
C ARG A 171 -7.68 -1.64 -7.43
N PHE A 172 -7.76 -2.30 -6.28
CA PHE A 172 -8.80 -3.28 -5.95
C PHE A 172 -9.99 -2.67 -5.16
N GLY A 173 -10.13 -1.37 -5.14
CA GLY A 173 -11.33 -0.68 -4.64
C GLY A 173 -11.23 -0.06 -3.25
N ALA A 174 -10.05 -0.04 -2.63
CA ALA A 174 -9.87 0.73 -1.41
C ALA A 174 -9.92 2.24 -1.69
N ASP A 175 -10.34 3.02 -0.68
CA ASP A 175 -10.38 4.47 -0.76
C ASP A 175 -8.98 5.04 -1.01
N ALA A 176 -8.85 5.94 -2.00
CA ALA A 176 -7.59 6.58 -2.33
C ALA A 176 -6.98 7.39 -1.17
N ASP A 177 -7.78 7.77 -0.18
CA ASP A 177 -7.32 8.45 1.04
C ASP A 177 -6.26 7.64 1.81
N ILE A 178 -6.24 6.31 1.69
CA ILE A 178 -5.21 5.47 2.33
C ILE A 178 -3.79 5.80 1.88
N LEU A 179 -3.64 6.40 0.69
CA LEU A 179 -2.35 6.78 0.15
C LEU A 179 -1.70 7.95 0.87
N CYS A 180 -2.47 8.75 1.59
CA CYS A 180 -1.98 9.95 2.27
C CYS A 180 -2.44 10.09 3.73
N SER A 181 -3.44 9.33 4.16
CA SER A 181 -3.96 9.37 5.52
C SER A 181 -3.43 8.22 6.36
N ASN A 182 -2.94 8.52 7.56
CA ASN A 182 -2.78 7.49 8.59
C ASN A 182 -4.18 7.18 9.15
N LYS A 183 -4.64 5.97 9.02
CA LYS A 183 -5.85 5.47 9.69
C LYS A 183 -5.45 4.63 10.87
#